data_06804bf8953446b849ddcf23fce72d5a
#
_entry.id   06804bf8953446b849ddcf23fce72d5a
#
_cell.length_a   1.000
_cell.length_b   1.000
_cell.length_c   1.000
_cell.angle_alpha   90.00
_cell.angle_beta   90.00
_cell.angle_gamma   90.00
#
_symmetry.space_group_name_H-M   'P 1'
#
loop_
_entity.id
_entity.type
_entity.pdbx_description
1 polymer ?
#
loop_
_entity_poly.entity_id
_entity_poly.type
_entity_poly.pdbx_seq_one_letter_code
_entity_poly.pdbx_strand_id
1 'polypeptide(L)'
;MKLSTVVFAFLAAWVTLVGQTASTLVGGVWSGAVSSTSATIAVRLDSPGLRVRAQISRSETVTSAPVFSSVVVTSATAGNAVKLLVQGLQPDTDYFYGIEVGGVLRTEPNSRGRFHTFPAGQASFRIAFGSCGDYRAADQRVFDAIAQEKPLLFVNMGDLHYSDINSTNPDSYRVNYDQILGHYAQGPLYRSMPLAYMWDDHDYCGNDSDGTAVGRDTARSTYKERVPHYPLPTNIGGTIGQAFTVGRVRFIMTDLRSASVPASQRESATKTRMGTAQKAWFKQELISARDAGFPMIVWISTMPWIAPAALGDDTWGGYSTERTELANFFRDNRIRNLVVASGDMHALAFDNGTNSDYATGGGAPLTVLHSAALTSGGAIKGGPYSGGAFSGSQQYGILEVYDNGGDSVACRFLGMKVGEGRKLTEIFSSSTQGAGAGNSIVNISTLARAGSGADALTSGFVISGSQDRSVLIRAIGPTLSAFGVSDVLAFPVLSVFQSDRLVATNLAWGGTDDAAADAMIGAFDRAGAFRLLDKSSSDAAVVLSLPPGSYTVQVKSGNAVPGTTLLEVYDLP
;
A
#
# COMPACT_ATOMS: atom_id res chain seq x y z
N MET A 1 63.21 11.24 72.37
CA MET A 1 62.38 10.45 71.45
C MET A 1 61.05 11.12 71.36
N LYS A 2 60.76 11.84 70.25
CA LYS A 2 59.49 12.49 70.02
C LYS A 2 58.71 11.64 69.03
N LEU A 3 57.58 11.10 69.45
CA LEU A 3 56.59 10.42 68.53
C LEU A 3 55.77 11.48 67.81
N SER A 4 55.83 11.47 66.50
CA SER A 4 54.95 12.28 65.66
C SER A 4 53.78 11.44 65.26
N THR A 5 52.56 11.83 65.65
CA THR A 5 51.29 11.21 65.24
C THR A 5 50.87 11.81 63.94
N VAL A 6 50.78 10.97 62.89
CA VAL A 6 50.20 11.37 61.58
C VAL A 6 48.72 11.04 61.59
N VAL A 7 47.88 12.08 61.48
CA VAL A 7 46.45 11.94 61.36
C VAL A 7 46.10 11.87 59.86
N PHE A 8 45.54 10.75 59.36
CA PHE A 8 44.95 10.61 58.04
C PHE A 8 43.50 11.08 58.07
N ALA A 9 43.24 12.19 57.39
CA ALA A 9 41.88 12.65 57.18
C ALA A 9 41.30 11.91 55.93
N PHE A 10 40.30 11.05 56.13
CA PHE A 10 39.50 10.48 55.06
C PHE A 10 38.46 11.52 54.60
N LEU A 11 38.63 12.08 53.42
CA LEU A 11 37.55 12.83 52.73
C LEU A 11 36.58 11.79 52.15
N ALA A 12 35.43 11.60 52.78
CA ALA A 12 34.29 10.90 52.19
C ALA A 12 33.61 11.82 51.17
N ALA A 13 33.85 11.58 49.89
CA ALA A 13 33.07 12.25 48.82
C ALA A 13 31.65 11.67 48.81
N TRP A 14 30.68 12.42 49.28
CA TRP A 14 29.28 12.10 49.12
C TRP A 14 28.91 12.33 47.66
N VAL A 15 28.83 11.25 46.85
CA VAL A 15 28.18 11.27 45.56
C VAL A 15 26.67 11.30 45.86
N THR A 16 26.07 12.47 45.78
CA THR A 16 24.61 12.60 45.74
C THR A 16 24.14 11.92 44.48
N LEU A 17 23.60 10.71 44.60
CA LEU A 17 22.80 10.08 43.59
C LEU A 17 21.53 10.96 43.46
N VAL A 18 21.55 11.93 42.57
CA VAL A 18 20.31 12.60 42.14
C VAL A 18 19.48 11.50 41.50
N GLY A 19 18.44 11.06 42.21
CA GLY A 19 17.48 10.12 41.65
C GLY A 19 16.94 10.70 40.35
N GLN A 20 17.43 10.18 39.22
CA GLN A 20 16.81 10.51 37.92
C GLN A 20 15.36 10.04 38.00
N THR A 21 14.43 10.98 38.05
CA THR A 21 13.03 10.68 37.81
C THR A 21 12.98 9.86 36.52
N ALA A 22 12.35 8.69 36.56
CA ALA A 22 12.26 7.81 35.40
C ALA A 22 11.63 8.61 34.26
N SER A 23 12.41 8.88 33.21
CA SER A 23 11.92 9.61 32.04
C SER A 23 10.75 8.89 31.42
N THR A 24 9.72 9.62 30.99
CA THR A 24 8.49 9.05 30.44
C THR A 24 8.48 9.12 28.90
N LEU A 25 8.08 8.05 28.25
CA LEU A 25 7.73 8.10 26.83
C LEU A 25 6.47 8.96 26.66
N VAL A 26 6.49 9.86 25.69
CA VAL A 26 5.34 10.71 25.36
C VAL A 26 4.65 10.14 24.12
N GLY A 27 3.38 9.78 24.26
CA GLY A 27 2.62 9.10 23.19
C GLY A 27 3.03 7.64 23.05
N GLY A 28 3.81 7.33 22.04
CA GLY A 28 4.26 5.96 21.75
C GLY A 28 5.39 5.93 20.73
N VAL A 29 5.75 4.74 20.33
CA VAL A 29 6.74 4.48 19.28
C VAL A 29 6.04 4.09 17.97
N TRP A 30 6.69 4.34 16.86
CA TRP A 30 6.32 3.83 15.54
C TRP A 30 7.55 3.56 14.70
N SER A 31 7.42 2.68 13.72
CA SER A 31 8.45 2.38 12.74
C SER A 31 8.04 2.84 11.35
N GLY A 32 9.02 3.22 10.55
CA GLY A 32 8.85 3.60 9.15
C GLY A 32 10.19 3.63 8.44
N ALA A 33 10.23 4.16 7.23
CA ALA A 33 11.40 4.13 6.35
C ALA A 33 12.07 2.75 6.33
N VAL A 34 11.24 1.69 6.32
CA VAL A 34 11.71 0.30 6.25
C VAL A 34 12.22 0.01 4.86
N SER A 35 13.33 -0.69 4.78
CA SER A 35 13.89 -1.25 3.55
C SER A 35 14.10 -2.76 3.72
N SER A 36 14.78 -3.39 2.78
CA SER A 36 15.19 -4.78 2.92
C SER A 36 16.24 -5.01 4.03
N THR A 37 16.97 -3.98 4.44
CA THR A 37 18.11 -4.13 5.37
C THR A 37 18.15 -3.10 6.48
N SER A 38 17.14 -2.24 6.59
CA SER A 38 17.08 -1.17 7.59
C SER A 38 15.66 -0.79 7.99
N ALA A 39 15.54 -0.14 9.14
CA ALA A 39 14.30 0.47 9.61
C ALA A 39 14.62 1.71 10.46
N THR A 40 13.71 2.66 10.52
CA THR A 40 13.78 3.81 11.44
C THR A 40 12.67 3.70 12.47
N ILE A 41 13.01 3.80 13.74
CA ILE A 41 12.06 3.87 14.86
C ILE A 41 12.07 5.31 15.39
N ALA A 42 10.90 5.93 15.52
CA ALA A 42 10.77 7.25 16.12
C ALA A 42 10.10 7.16 17.49
N VAL A 43 10.60 7.97 18.42
CA VAL A 43 10.10 8.08 19.79
C VAL A 43 10.32 9.49 20.33
N ARG A 44 9.44 9.94 21.21
CA ARG A 44 9.58 11.19 21.97
C ARG A 44 9.64 10.88 23.45
N LEU A 45 10.53 11.60 24.15
CA LEU A 45 10.68 11.56 25.62
C LEU A 45 10.31 12.93 26.23
N ASP A 46 10.05 12.92 27.52
CA ASP A 46 9.64 14.13 28.26
C ASP A 46 10.78 15.13 28.50
N SER A 47 12.04 14.69 28.39
CA SER A 47 13.19 15.48 28.83
C SER A 47 14.34 15.45 27.81
N PRO A 48 15.11 16.53 27.67
CA PRO A 48 16.34 16.56 26.89
C PRO A 48 17.51 15.87 27.61
N GLY A 49 18.58 15.58 26.87
CA GLY A 49 19.82 15.02 27.42
C GLY A 49 19.77 13.49 27.66
N LEU A 50 18.68 12.82 27.33
CA LEU A 50 18.53 11.38 27.52
C LEU A 50 19.19 10.63 26.37
N ARG A 51 19.98 9.60 26.72
CA ARG A 51 20.61 8.68 25.76
C ARG A 51 19.62 7.60 25.38
N VAL A 52 19.26 7.53 24.13
CA VAL A 52 18.23 6.63 23.61
C VAL A 52 18.80 5.78 22.48
N ARG A 53 18.46 4.49 22.46
CA ARG A 53 18.66 3.61 21.30
C ARG A 53 17.52 2.61 21.16
N ALA A 54 17.35 2.08 19.98
CA ALA A 54 16.46 0.94 19.73
C ALA A 54 17.24 -0.37 19.91
N GLN A 55 16.60 -1.34 20.53
CA GLN A 55 17.01 -2.72 20.62
C GLN A 55 16.06 -3.57 19.78
N ILE A 56 16.59 -4.29 18.79
CA ILE A 56 15.82 -5.03 17.80
C ILE A 56 16.22 -6.48 17.81
N SER A 57 15.24 -7.39 17.73
CA SER A 57 15.46 -8.84 17.71
C SER A 57 14.40 -9.53 16.84
N ARG A 58 14.70 -10.75 16.44
CA ARG A 58 13.71 -11.67 15.86
C ARG A 58 12.80 -12.30 16.94
N SER A 59 13.14 -12.13 18.21
CA SER A 59 12.35 -12.58 19.35
C SER A 59 11.51 -11.43 19.91
N GLU A 60 10.27 -11.70 20.25
CA GLU A 60 9.35 -10.73 20.85
C GLU A 60 9.87 -10.12 22.15
N THR A 61 10.67 -10.86 22.91
CA THR A 61 11.31 -10.34 24.13
C THR A 61 12.35 -9.26 23.87
N VAL A 62 12.78 -9.08 22.61
CA VAL A 62 13.84 -8.19 22.09
C VAL A 62 15.23 -8.38 22.72
N THR A 63 15.41 -9.32 23.67
CA THR A 63 16.67 -9.55 24.38
C THR A 63 17.53 -10.66 23.79
N SER A 64 16.97 -11.50 22.92
CA SER A 64 17.68 -12.61 22.28
C SER A 64 18.41 -12.12 21.02
N ALA A 65 19.74 -12.22 20.99
CA ALA A 65 20.61 -11.81 19.88
C ALA A 65 20.24 -10.43 19.29
N PRO A 66 20.22 -9.36 20.11
CA PRO A 66 19.72 -8.07 19.68
C PRO A 66 20.70 -7.35 18.74
N VAL A 67 20.15 -6.63 17.77
CA VAL A 67 20.82 -5.58 17.00
C VAL A 67 20.43 -4.24 17.59
N PHE A 68 21.35 -3.28 17.63
CA PHE A 68 21.11 -1.97 18.23
C PHE A 68 21.22 -0.85 17.18
N SER A 69 20.41 0.18 17.33
CA SER A 69 20.70 1.46 16.67
C SER A 69 21.89 2.15 17.34
N SER A 70 22.45 3.16 16.68
CA SER A 70 23.31 4.12 17.35
C SER A 70 22.56 4.82 18.49
N VAL A 71 23.29 5.24 19.52
CA VAL A 71 22.73 6.06 20.60
C VAL A 71 22.49 7.48 20.09
N VAL A 72 21.26 7.98 20.25
CA VAL A 72 20.90 9.39 19.98
C VAL A 72 20.54 10.05 21.31
N VAL A 73 20.89 11.32 21.45
CA VAL A 73 20.58 12.11 22.65
C VAL A 73 19.39 13.02 22.36
N THR A 74 18.39 12.99 23.23
CA THR A 74 17.22 13.89 23.12
C THR A 74 17.62 15.36 23.23
N SER A 75 16.99 16.23 22.46
CA SER A 75 17.24 17.67 22.44
C SER A 75 15.93 18.45 22.52
N ALA A 76 15.91 19.50 23.34
CA ALA A 76 14.76 20.41 23.42
C ALA A 76 14.46 21.09 22.08
N THR A 77 15.48 21.36 21.27
CA THR A 77 15.30 21.95 19.93
C THR A 77 14.57 21.04 18.95
N ALA A 78 14.67 19.71 19.16
CA ALA A 78 13.93 18.70 18.42
C ALA A 78 12.71 18.19 19.23
N GLY A 79 12.18 18.98 20.15
CA GLY A 79 11.04 18.60 20.98
C GLY A 79 11.22 17.31 21.77
N ASN A 80 12.48 16.93 22.06
CA ASN A 80 12.89 15.66 22.67
C ASN A 80 12.54 14.41 21.86
N ALA A 81 12.22 14.55 20.56
CA ALA A 81 12.03 13.43 19.65
C ALA A 81 13.39 12.93 19.11
N VAL A 82 13.49 11.63 18.89
CA VAL A 82 14.65 11.00 18.24
C VAL A 82 14.18 9.99 17.18
N LYS A 83 14.96 9.87 16.12
CA LYS A 83 14.84 8.83 15.09
C LYS A 83 16.03 7.90 15.17
N LEU A 84 15.77 6.63 15.36
CA LEU A 84 16.73 5.59 15.64
C LEU A 84 16.85 4.68 14.42
N LEU A 85 17.85 4.94 13.57
CA LEU A 85 18.13 4.13 12.39
C LEU A 85 18.82 2.84 12.81
N VAL A 86 18.28 1.72 12.35
CA VAL A 86 18.88 0.38 12.48
C VAL A 86 19.20 -0.14 11.08
N GLN A 87 20.39 -0.68 10.92
CA GLN A 87 20.92 -1.22 9.66
C GLN A 87 21.44 -2.64 9.86
N GLY A 88 21.75 -3.33 8.77
CA GLY A 88 22.29 -4.69 8.80
C GLY A 88 21.24 -5.76 9.09
N LEU A 89 19.97 -5.44 8.88
CA LEU A 89 18.87 -6.39 9.01
C LEU A 89 18.84 -7.35 7.82
N GLN A 90 18.22 -8.52 8.01
CA GLN A 90 17.97 -9.47 6.93
C GLN A 90 16.70 -9.08 6.15
N PRO A 91 16.67 -9.23 4.82
CA PRO A 91 15.46 -9.04 4.03
C PRO A 91 14.35 -10.02 4.43
N ASP A 92 13.11 -9.64 4.14
CA ASP A 92 11.91 -10.47 4.29
C ASP A 92 11.84 -11.18 5.65
N THR A 93 12.02 -10.40 6.73
CA THR A 93 12.20 -10.93 8.08
C THR A 93 11.41 -10.12 9.11
N ASP A 94 10.71 -10.83 10.01
CA ASP A 94 10.04 -10.21 11.16
C ASP A 94 11.02 -9.77 12.23
N TYR A 95 10.84 -8.54 12.71
CA TYR A 95 11.59 -7.97 13.81
C TYR A 95 10.68 -7.32 14.84
N PHE A 96 11.04 -7.50 16.10
CA PHE A 96 10.48 -6.81 17.25
C PHE A 96 11.48 -5.77 17.75
N TYR A 97 10.99 -4.65 18.25
CA TYR A 97 11.84 -3.61 18.79
C TYR A 97 11.34 -3.09 20.13
N GLY A 98 12.27 -2.61 20.94
CA GLY A 98 12.03 -1.90 22.17
C GLY A 98 12.98 -0.72 22.32
N ILE A 99 12.61 0.24 23.15
CA ILE A 99 13.39 1.46 23.39
C ILE A 99 14.20 1.29 24.68
N GLU A 100 15.49 1.56 24.58
CA GLU A 100 16.39 1.64 25.72
C GLU A 100 16.73 3.12 26.02
N VAL A 101 16.54 3.54 27.26
CA VAL A 101 16.84 4.90 27.74
C VAL A 101 17.86 4.79 28.88
N GLY A 102 19.00 5.48 28.73
CA GLY A 102 20.05 5.46 29.73
C GLY A 102 20.64 4.07 30.04
N GLY A 103 20.57 3.12 29.11
CA GLY A 103 21.00 1.74 29.29
C GLY A 103 19.91 0.80 29.84
N VAL A 104 18.69 1.28 30.05
CA VAL A 104 17.57 0.49 30.59
C VAL A 104 16.52 0.29 29.51
N LEU A 105 16.24 -0.98 29.17
CA LEU A 105 15.16 -1.34 28.24
C LEU A 105 13.81 -1.05 28.88
N ARG A 106 12.99 -0.26 28.19
CA ARG A 106 11.64 0.10 28.64
C ARG A 106 10.70 -1.10 28.48
N THR A 107 9.72 -1.19 29.39
CA THR A 107 8.79 -2.32 29.47
C THR A 107 7.34 -1.94 29.19
N GLU A 108 7.05 -0.65 29.12
CA GLU A 108 5.71 -0.14 28.83
C GLU A 108 5.25 -0.59 27.42
N PRO A 109 3.98 -0.97 27.26
CA PRO A 109 3.47 -1.46 25.96
C PRO A 109 3.67 -0.48 24.79
N ASN A 110 3.62 0.83 25.07
CA ASN A 110 3.83 1.88 24.07
C ASN A 110 5.32 2.13 23.73
N SER A 111 6.27 1.46 24.40
CA SER A 111 7.71 1.52 24.11
C SER A 111 8.20 0.41 23.18
N ARG A 112 7.30 -0.46 22.73
CA ARG A 112 7.62 -1.65 21.92
C ARG A 112 6.75 -1.72 20.68
N GLY A 113 7.26 -2.40 19.65
CA GLY A 113 6.55 -2.67 18.44
C GLY A 113 7.24 -3.72 17.58
N ARG A 114 6.76 -3.89 16.37
CA ARG A 114 7.33 -4.80 15.39
C ARG A 114 7.27 -4.20 13.98
N PHE A 115 8.08 -4.73 13.10
CA PHE A 115 8.02 -4.48 11.66
C PHE A 115 8.54 -5.72 10.91
N HIS A 116 8.19 -5.80 9.64
CA HIS A 116 8.77 -6.75 8.72
C HIS A 116 9.65 -6.00 7.73
N THR A 117 10.89 -6.45 7.51
CA THR A 117 11.78 -5.86 6.48
C THR A 117 11.28 -6.24 5.10
N PHE A 118 11.44 -5.34 4.14
CA PHE A 118 10.94 -5.60 2.79
C PHE A 118 11.75 -6.68 2.08
N PRO A 119 11.12 -7.45 1.18
CA PRO A 119 11.85 -8.38 0.32
C PRO A 119 12.79 -7.61 -0.62
N ALA A 120 13.93 -8.21 -0.94
CA ALA A 120 14.91 -7.68 -1.88
C ALA A 120 14.69 -8.34 -3.25
N GLY A 121 13.95 -7.70 -4.14
CA GLY A 121 13.68 -8.22 -5.49
C GLY A 121 12.29 -8.86 -5.63
N GLN A 122 12.19 -9.94 -6.40
CA GLN A 122 10.94 -10.63 -6.68
C GLN A 122 10.27 -11.13 -5.40
N ALA A 123 9.03 -10.67 -5.15
CA ALA A 123 8.22 -11.15 -4.03
C ALA A 123 6.76 -10.74 -4.19
N SER A 124 5.85 -11.57 -3.71
CA SER A 124 4.44 -11.24 -3.55
C SER A 124 4.20 -10.70 -2.14
N PHE A 125 3.39 -9.64 -2.03
CA PHE A 125 3.15 -8.97 -0.75
C PHE A 125 1.79 -8.26 -0.74
N ARG A 126 1.38 -7.81 0.46
CA ARG A 126 0.15 -7.04 0.69
C ARG A 126 0.49 -5.71 1.35
N ILE A 127 -0.14 -4.63 0.88
CA ILE A 127 -0.03 -3.29 1.45
C ILE A 127 -1.42 -2.77 1.78
N ALA A 128 -1.59 -2.20 2.97
CA ALA A 128 -2.81 -1.50 3.34
C ALA A 128 -2.69 0.00 3.02
N PHE A 129 -3.79 0.59 2.54
CA PHE A 129 -3.94 2.02 2.28
C PHE A 129 -5.09 2.58 3.08
N GLY A 130 -4.94 3.80 3.56
CA GLY A 130 -5.99 4.54 4.22
C GLY A 130 -5.68 6.03 4.34
N SER A 131 -6.71 6.82 4.57
CA SER A 131 -6.64 8.25 4.85
C SER A 131 -7.85 8.69 5.68
N CYS A 132 -7.91 9.94 6.07
CA CYS A 132 -9.06 10.54 6.75
C CYS A 132 -9.37 9.85 8.10
N GLY A 133 -8.36 9.87 8.99
CA GLY A 133 -8.37 9.21 10.30
C GLY A 133 -8.51 10.18 11.47
N ASP A 134 -9.73 10.55 11.87
CA ASP A 134 -9.93 11.36 13.10
C ASP A 134 -9.91 10.46 14.34
N TYR A 135 -8.90 10.64 15.21
CA TYR A 135 -8.78 9.90 16.47
C TYR A 135 -9.91 10.22 17.47
N ARG A 136 -10.67 11.30 17.26
CA ARG A 136 -11.81 11.69 18.09
C ARG A 136 -13.11 11.01 17.65
N ALA A 137 -13.15 10.34 16.50
CA ALA A 137 -14.33 9.62 16.04
C ALA A 137 -14.71 8.51 17.01
N ALA A 138 -16.03 8.29 17.20
CA ALA A 138 -16.52 7.30 18.15
C ALA A 138 -16.22 5.86 17.74
N ASP A 139 -16.19 5.57 16.42
CA ASP A 139 -15.89 4.23 15.89
C ASP A 139 -14.46 4.20 15.33
N GLN A 140 -13.62 3.37 15.95
CA GLN A 140 -12.20 3.22 15.64
C GLN A 140 -11.84 1.78 15.22
N ARG A 141 -12.84 0.92 14.95
CA ARG A 141 -12.63 -0.51 14.64
C ARG A 141 -11.83 -0.76 13.37
N VAL A 142 -11.76 0.21 12.47
CA VAL A 142 -10.99 0.13 11.22
C VAL A 142 -9.50 -0.14 11.46
N PHE A 143 -8.92 0.39 12.53
CA PHE A 143 -7.50 0.20 12.84
C PHE A 143 -7.22 -1.25 13.25
N ASP A 144 -8.09 -1.87 14.05
CA ASP A 144 -7.98 -3.29 14.38
C ASP A 144 -8.20 -4.18 13.15
N ALA A 145 -9.14 -3.82 12.27
CA ALA A 145 -9.39 -4.55 11.02
C ALA A 145 -8.16 -4.53 10.10
N ILE A 146 -7.50 -3.38 9.93
CA ILE A 146 -6.24 -3.28 9.16
C ILE A 146 -5.14 -4.13 9.81
N ALA A 147 -5.02 -4.11 11.14
CA ALA A 147 -4.01 -4.92 11.85
C ALA A 147 -4.23 -6.43 11.65
N GLN A 148 -5.48 -6.88 11.57
CA GLN A 148 -5.85 -8.29 11.32
C GLN A 148 -5.50 -8.75 9.90
N GLU A 149 -5.46 -7.85 8.91
CA GLU A 149 -5.03 -8.17 7.54
C GLU A 149 -3.52 -8.46 7.45
N LYS A 150 -2.74 -8.10 8.48
CA LYS A 150 -1.28 -8.28 8.56
C LYS A 150 -0.54 -7.82 7.29
N PRO A 151 -0.78 -6.61 6.81
CA PRO A 151 -0.06 -6.11 5.65
C PRO A 151 1.42 -5.89 5.98
N LEU A 152 2.27 -5.96 4.96
CA LEU A 152 3.70 -5.68 5.08
C LEU A 152 3.98 -4.22 5.47
N LEU A 153 3.10 -3.31 5.04
CA LEU A 153 3.20 -1.87 5.23
C LEU A 153 1.80 -1.26 5.28
N PHE A 154 1.60 -0.28 6.14
CA PHE A 154 0.46 0.62 6.06
C PHE A 154 0.90 1.95 5.44
N VAL A 155 0.23 2.36 4.35
CA VAL A 155 0.44 3.66 3.71
C VAL A 155 -0.72 4.57 4.12
N ASN A 156 -0.42 5.57 4.93
CA ASN A 156 -1.38 6.63 5.24
C ASN A 156 -1.22 7.76 4.20
N MET A 157 -2.31 8.03 3.49
CA MET A 157 -2.38 8.97 2.38
C MET A 157 -3.01 10.30 2.78
N GLY A 158 -2.67 10.79 3.96
CA GLY A 158 -3.11 12.07 4.48
C GLY A 158 -4.23 11.99 5.51
N ASP A 159 -4.46 13.12 6.16
CA ASP A 159 -5.43 13.26 7.23
C ASP A 159 -5.21 12.25 8.36
N LEU A 160 -3.97 12.17 8.82
CA LEU A 160 -3.62 11.37 10.00
C LEU A 160 -4.37 11.87 11.25
N HIS A 161 -4.77 13.14 11.24
CA HIS A 161 -5.62 13.80 12.22
C HIS A 161 -6.40 14.99 11.62
N TYR A 162 -7.44 15.45 12.31
CA TYR A 162 -8.30 16.57 11.94
C TYR A 162 -8.20 17.73 12.94
N SER A 163 -6.97 18.10 13.31
CA SER A 163 -6.73 19.15 14.29
C SER A 163 -6.60 20.54 13.68
N ASP A 164 -6.49 20.63 12.36
CA ASP A 164 -6.49 21.89 11.57
C ASP A 164 -5.53 22.95 12.11
N ILE A 165 -4.28 22.52 12.38
CA ILE A 165 -3.27 23.36 13.02
C ILE A 165 -2.60 24.27 11.98
N ASN A 166 -2.82 25.58 12.06
CA ASN A 166 -2.12 26.56 11.26
C ASN A 166 -1.34 27.52 12.18
N SER A 167 -0.23 27.05 12.72
CA SER A 167 0.51 27.70 13.80
C SER A 167 2.01 27.75 13.55
N THR A 168 2.65 28.80 14.01
CA THR A 168 4.13 28.89 14.06
C THR A 168 4.73 28.27 15.33
N ASN A 169 3.88 27.80 16.27
CA ASN A 169 4.33 27.07 17.46
C ASN A 169 4.43 25.57 17.16
N PRO A 170 5.65 24.96 17.18
CA PRO A 170 5.82 23.54 16.91
C PRO A 170 5.15 22.61 17.93
N ASP A 171 4.93 23.07 19.18
CA ASP A 171 4.30 22.24 20.20
C ASP A 171 2.84 21.94 19.88
N SER A 172 2.16 22.82 19.13
CA SER A 172 0.80 22.53 18.63
C SER A 172 0.76 21.28 17.77
N TYR A 173 1.73 21.09 16.87
CA TYR A 173 1.84 19.89 16.03
C TYR A 173 2.34 18.67 16.83
N ARG A 174 3.34 18.87 17.72
CA ARG A 174 3.93 17.78 18.53
C ARG A 174 2.89 17.06 19.37
N VAL A 175 1.99 17.83 20.01
CA VAL A 175 0.91 17.29 20.85
C VAL A 175 -0.01 16.36 20.05
N ASN A 176 -0.31 16.68 18.79
CA ASN A 176 -1.16 15.82 17.97
C ASN A 176 -0.49 14.51 17.62
N TYR A 177 0.79 14.49 17.25
CA TYR A 177 1.52 13.24 17.07
C TYR A 177 1.53 12.39 18.35
N ASP A 178 1.68 13.03 19.53
CA ASP A 178 1.64 12.32 20.82
C ASP A 178 0.26 11.71 21.08
N GLN A 179 -0.81 12.45 20.79
CA GLN A 179 -2.19 11.98 20.95
C GLN A 179 -2.48 10.78 20.05
N ILE A 180 -2.10 10.82 18.77
CA ILE A 180 -2.29 9.72 17.82
C ILE A 180 -1.51 8.48 18.23
N LEU A 181 -0.23 8.63 18.58
CA LEU A 181 0.62 7.51 18.97
C LEU A 181 0.24 6.92 20.33
N GLY A 182 -0.33 7.74 21.22
CA GLY A 182 -0.90 7.32 22.50
C GLY A 182 -2.34 6.81 22.43
N HIS A 183 -3.02 7.01 21.30
CA HIS A 183 -4.43 6.64 21.16
C HIS A 183 -4.63 5.12 21.22
N TYR A 184 -5.71 4.69 21.91
CA TYR A 184 -5.96 3.27 22.20
C TYR A 184 -6.16 2.40 20.95
N ALA A 185 -6.63 2.95 19.83
CA ALA A 185 -6.84 2.20 18.58
C ALA A 185 -5.72 2.44 17.55
N GLN A 186 -5.36 3.71 17.28
CA GLN A 186 -4.35 4.03 16.27
C GLN A 186 -2.94 3.64 16.71
N GLY A 187 -2.57 3.92 17.95
CA GLY A 187 -1.24 3.62 18.48
C GLY A 187 -0.85 2.14 18.35
N PRO A 188 -1.70 1.16 18.73
CA PRO A 188 -1.43 -0.27 18.50
C PRO A 188 -1.19 -0.62 17.03
N LEU A 189 -1.98 -0.09 16.08
CA LEU A 189 -1.74 -0.31 14.64
C LEU A 189 -0.34 0.13 14.24
N TYR A 190 0.05 1.38 14.57
CA TYR A 190 1.35 1.98 14.18
C TYR A 190 2.55 1.32 14.87
N ARG A 191 2.34 0.58 15.97
CA ARG A 191 3.35 -0.28 16.59
C ARG A 191 3.40 -1.68 16.00
N SER A 192 2.33 -2.14 15.32
CA SER A 192 2.22 -3.50 14.81
C SER A 192 2.80 -3.71 13.42
N MET A 193 3.06 -2.63 12.68
CA MET A 193 3.62 -2.64 11.33
C MET A 193 4.28 -1.30 11.00
N PRO A 194 5.16 -1.23 9.98
CA PRO A 194 5.73 0.04 9.54
C PRO A 194 4.67 0.93 8.88
N LEU A 195 4.86 2.24 9.02
CA LEU A 195 4.04 3.27 8.41
C LEU A 195 4.85 4.04 7.36
N ALA A 196 4.30 4.20 6.16
CA ALA A 196 4.69 5.24 5.22
C ALA A 196 3.57 6.30 5.23
N TYR A 197 3.93 7.53 5.56
CA TYR A 197 2.96 8.60 5.76
C TYR A 197 3.29 9.83 4.92
N MET A 198 2.28 10.34 4.24
CA MET A 198 2.24 11.63 3.56
C MET A 198 1.05 12.40 4.10
N TRP A 199 1.23 13.66 4.48
CA TRP A 199 0.11 14.51 4.92
C TRP A 199 -0.84 14.88 3.78
N ASP A 200 -2.06 15.29 4.17
CA ASP A 200 -2.93 16.08 3.32
C ASP A 200 -3.25 17.42 4.02
N ASP A 201 -4.41 18.02 3.85
CA ASP A 201 -4.70 19.37 4.33
C ASP A 201 -4.92 19.47 5.85
N HIS A 202 -5.74 18.59 6.42
CA HIS A 202 -6.08 18.64 7.86
C HIS A 202 -4.89 18.43 8.79
N ASP A 203 -3.95 17.58 8.41
CA ASP A 203 -2.74 17.29 9.18
C ASP A 203 -1.53 18.15 8.77
N TYR A 204 -1.65 18.91 7.67
CA TYR A 204 -0.69 19.92 7.26
C TYR A 204 -0.98 21.27 7.94
N CYS A 205 -2.02 22.00 7.53
CA CYS A 205 -2.36 23.32 8.08
C CYS A 205 -3.88 23.60 8.14
N GLY A 206 -4.74 22.60 7.97
CA GLY A 206 -6.19 22.72 8.00
C GLY A 206 -6.84 22.63 6.63
N ASN A 207 -8.16 22.49 6.64
CA ASN A 207 -8.97 22.20 5.47
C ASN A 207 -8.62 23.07 4.25
N ASP A 208 -8.40 22.43 3.10
CA ASP A 208 -8.02 23.03 1.81
C ASP A 208 -6.73 23.88 1.86
N SER A 209 -5.87 23.72 2.89
CA SER A 209 -4.66 24.53 3.04
C SER A 209 -3.63 24.26 1.94
N ASP A 210 -2.86 25.30 1.63
CA ASP A 210 -1.87 25.32 0.55
C ASP A 210 -0.54 25.94 1.01
N GLY A 211 0.39 26.19 0.10
CA GLY A 211 1.72 26.71 0.37
C GLY A 211 1.75 28.13 0.96
N THR A 212 0.62 28.82 1.07
CA THR A 212 0.52 30.16 1.70
C THR A 212 0.22 30.06 3.20
N ALA A 213 -0.03 28.86 3.74
CA ALA A 213 -0.35 28.65 5.14
C ALA A 213 0.76 29.18 6.07
N VAL A 214 0.38 29.90 7.13
CA VAL A 214 1.31 30.48 8.10
C VAL A 214 2.12 29.41 8.83
N GLY A 215 1.50 28.27 9.11
CA GLY A 215 2.12 27.12 9.78
C GLY A 215 3.03 26.25 8.92
N ARG A 216 3.13 26.51 7.61
CA ARG A 216 3.83 25.65 6.63
C ARG A 216 5.21 25.18 7.08
N ASP A 217 6.09 26.09 7.46
CA ASP A 217 7.48 25.74 7.79
C ASP A 217 7.56 25.01 9.14
N THR A 218 6.63 25.30 10.05
CA THR A 218 6.48 24.60 11.33
C THR A 218 5.97 23.18 11.11
N ALA A 219 4.95 22.99 10.28
CA ALA A 219 4.46 21.67 9.90
C ALA A 219 5.57 20.81 9.28
N ARG A 220 6.33 21.37 8.31
CA ARG A 220 7.48 20.69 7.67
C ARG A 220 8.56 20.30 8.67
N SER A 221 8.93 21.21 9.59
CA SER A 221 9.97 20.92 10.58
C SER A 221 9.50 19.86 11.58
N THR A 222 8.25 19.92 12.04
CA THR A 222 7.68 18.94 12.98
C THR A 222 7.48 17.58 12.32
N TYR A 223 7.07 17.52 11.04
CA TYR A 223 7.05 16.27 10.28
C TYR A 223 8.44 15.62 10.24
N LYS A 224 9.47 16.40 9.86
CA LYS A 224 10.87 15.90 9.83
C LYS A 224 11.38 15.46 11.19
N GLU A 225 10.89 16.05 12.26
CA GLU A 225 11.22 15.69 13.63
C GLU A 225 10.55 14.39 14.06
N ARG A 226 9.24 14.24 13.79
CA ARG A 226 8.39 13.21 14.40
C ARG A 226 8.24 11.95 13.55
N VAL A 227 8.21 12.08 12.23
CA VAL A 227 7.89 11.00 11.31
C VAL A 227 9.13 10.20 10.95
N PRO A 228 9.11 8.86 11.06
CA PRO A 228 10.19 7.99 10.56
C PRO A 228 10.10 7.86 9.02
N HIS A 229 10.36 8.98 8.32
CA HIS A 229 10.25 9.11 6.87
C HIS A 229 11.48 8.56 6.13
N TYR A 230 11.31 8.19 4.87
CA TYR A 230 12.42 7.90 3.95
C TYR A 230 13.28 9.16 3.71
N PRO A 231 14.50 9.01 3.18
CA PRO A 231 15.33 10.17 2.88
C PRO A 231 14.58 11.19 2.03
N LEU A 232 14.53 12.44 2.49
CA LEU A 232 13.92 13.54 1.74
C LEU A 232 14.96 14.13 0.80
N PRO A 233 14.71 14.21 -0.52
CA PRO A 233 15.62 14.84 -1.46
C PRO A 233 15.83 16.32 -1.14
N THR A 234 17.05 16.81 -1.27
CA THR A 234 17.40 18.21 -0.95
C THR A 234 16.96 19.20 -2.02
N ASN A 235 16.69 18.73 -3.23
CA ASN A 235 16.36 19.52 -4.42
C ASN A 235 14.87 19.68 -4.70
N ILE A 236 14.00 19.37 -3.73
CA ILE A 236 12.52 19.39 -3.90
C ILE A 236 11.83 20.62 -3.28
N GLY A 237 12.54 21.72 -3.11
CA GLY A 237 11.96 22.96 -2.60
C GLY A 237 11.51 22.91 -1.15
N GLY A 238 12.08 22.01 -0.33
CA GLY A 238 11.75 21.84 1.08
C GLY A 238 10.46 21.06 1.35
N THR A 239 9.76 20.54 0.33
CA THR A 239 8.61 19.64 0.48
C THR A 239 9.02 18.33 1.16
N ILE A 240 8.05 17.53 1.59
CA ILE A 240 8.30 16.23 2.23
C ILE A 240 8.15 15.04 1.26
N GLY A 241 8.24 15.29 -0.05
CA GLY A 241 8.21 14.24 -1.07
C GLY A 241 9.30 13.19 -0.84
N GLN A 242 8.96 11.92 -1.02
CA GLN A 242 9.86 10.80 -0.75
C GLN A 242 9.55 9.60 -1.64
N ALA A 243 10.51 8.70 -1.80
CA ALA A 243 10.32 7.50 -2.60
C ALA A 243 11.04 6.30 -1.99
N PHE A 244 10.47 5.10 -2.17
CA PHE A 244 11.01 3.84 -1.65
C PHE A 244 10.61 2.66 -2.53
N THR A 245 11.14 1.48 -2.24
CA THR A 245 10.91 0.27 -3.02
C THR A 245 10.50 -0.88 -2.11
N VAL A 246 9.49 -1.64 -2.53
CA VAL A 246 9.09 -2.91 -1.93
C VAL A 246 9.16 -3.97 -3.01
N GLY A 247 10.02 -4.97 -2.84
CA GLY A 247 10.25 -5.95 -3.90
C GLY A 247 10.65 -5.27 -5.21
N ARG A 248 9.87 -5.49 -6.27
CA ARG A 248 10.05 -4.85 -7.58
C ARG A 248 9.02 -3.73 -7.85
N VAL A 249 8.42 -3.15 -6.81
CA VAL A 249 7.49 -2.03 -6.93
C VAL A 249 8.11 -0.75 -6.38
N ARG A 250 8.11 0.33 -7.18
CA ARG A 250 8.56 1.66 -6.77
C ARG A 250 7.39 2.47 -6.25
N PHE A 251 7.51 3.03 -5.05
CA PHE A 251 6.55 3.94 -4.45
C PHE A 251 7.12 5.36 -4.47
N ILE A 252 6.32 6.32 -4.92
CA ILE A 252 6.66 7.74 -4.95
C ILE A 252 5.54 8.50 -4.26
N MET A 253 5.85 9.21 -3.18
CA MET A 253 4.91 9.98 -2.38
C MET A 253 5.18 11.47 -2.61
N THR A 254 4.17 12.23 -3.03
CA THR A 254 4.31 13.66 -3.32
C THR A 254 3.56 14.50 -2.30
N ASP A 255 4.21 15.56 -1.82
CA ASP A 255 3.62 16.59 -0.98
C ASP A 255 2.80 17.56 -1.85
N LEU A 256 1.50 17.47 -1.77
CA LEU A 256 0.58 18.25 -2.59
C LEU A 256 0.06 19.52 -1.89
N ARG A 257 0.60 19.86 -0.73
CA ARG A 257 0.14 21.00 0.08
C ARG A 257 1.18 22.10 0.22
N SER A 258 2.37 21.77 0.69
CA SER A 258 3.31 22.77 1.20
C SER A 258 4.02 23.62 0.13
N ALA A 259 3.94 23.23 -1.15
CA ALA A 259 4.44 24.02 -2.29
C ALA A 259 3.32 24.41 -3.27
N SER A 260 2.08 24.08 -2.96
CA SER A 260 0.92 24.39 -3.78
C SER A 260 0.63 25.89 -3.77
N VAL A 261 0.19 26.43 -4.90
CA VAL A 261 -0.45 27.75 -4.95
C VAL A 261 -1.96 27.58 -4.67
N PRO A 262 -2.67 28.65 -4.23
CA PRO A 262 -4.10 28.54 -3.92
C PRO A 262 -4.94 27.97 -5.08
N ALA A 263 -5.86 27.04 -4.79
CA ALA A 263 -6.76 26.46 -5.78
C ALA A 263 -7.62 27.54 -6.48
N SER A 264 -7.94 28.62 -5.80
CA SER A 264 -8.68 29.79 -6.32
C SER A 264 -7.90 30.62 -7.33
N GLN A 265 -6.58 30.43 -7.47
CA GLN A 265 -5.80 31.09 -8.51
C GLN A 265 -6.25 30.58 -9.90
N ARG A 266 -6.35 31.48 -10.87
CA ARG A 266 -6.71 31.11 -12.25
C ARG A 266 -5.68 30.16 -12.87
N GLU A 267 -6.14 29.26 -13.71
CA GLU A 267 -5.30 28.35 -14.47
C GLU A 267 -4.26 29.10 -15.31
N SER A 268 -3.01 28.65 -15.21
CA SER A 268 -1.88 29.18 -15.94
C SER A 268 -0.73 28.16 -15.94
N ALA A 269 0.27 28.36 -16.77
CA ALA A 269 1.48 27.53 -16.79
C ALA A 269 2.30 27.60 -15.47
N THR A 270 2.05 28.60 -14.62
CA THR A 270 2.74 28.76 -13.33
C THR A 270 1.91 28.30 -12.14
N LYS A 271 0.61 27.98 -12.35
CA LYS A 271 -0.21 27.40 -11.30
C LYS A 271 0.24 25.97 -11.05
N THR A 272 0.60 25.67 -9.82
CA THR A 272 1.18 24.37 -9.47
C THR A 272 0.63 23.83 -8.16
N ARG A 273 0.39 22.53 -8.10
CA ARG A 273 0.06 21.77 -6.89
C ARG A 273 1.32 21.21 -6.23
N MET A 274 2.26 20.73 -7.03
CA MET A 274 3.50 20.12 -6.52
C MET A 274 4.60 21.12 -6.20
N GLY A 275 4.56 22.33 -6.75
CA GLY A 275 5.71 23.21 -6.85
C GLY A 275 6.71 22.74 -7.92
N THR A 276 7.41 23.69 -8.52
CA THR A 276 8.31 23.43 -9.68
C THR A 276 9.41 22.41 -9.35
N ALA A 277 10.04 22.56 -8.18
CA ALA A 277 11.17 21.71 -7.80
C ALA A 277 10.76 20.26 -7.56
N GLN A 278 9.68 20.04 -6.78
CA GLN A 278 9.18 18.67 -6.55
C GLN A 278 8.63 18.04 -7.82
N LYS A 279 7.95 18.80 -8.68
CA LYS A 279 7.47 18.29 -9.97
C LYS A 279 8.63 17.80 -10.85
N ALA A 280 9.73 18.53 -10.89
CA ALA A 280 10.93 18.11 -11.62
C ALA A 280 11.53 16.82 -11.05
N TRP A 281 11.63 16.71 -9.72
CA TRP A 281 12.06 15.50 -9.03
C TRP A 281 11.11 14.32 -9.30
N PHE A 282 9.80 14.52 -9.20
CA PHE A 282 8.81 13.49 -9.48
C PHE A 282 8.93 12.93 -10.89
N LYS A 283 9.07 13.81 -11.89
CA LYS A 283 9.31 13.42 -13.28
C LYS A 283 10.60 12.60 -13.43
N GLN A 284 11.66 12.99 -12.73
CA GLN A 284 12.95 12.26 -12.77
C GLN A 284 12.84 10.89 -12.08
N GLU A 285 12.11 10.78 -10.94
CA GLU A 285 11.86 9.50 -10.27
C GLU A 285 11.10 8.53 -11.18
N LEU A 286 10.10 9.01 -11.91
CA LEU A 286 9.35 8.21 -12.88
C LEU A 286 10.24 7.69 -14.01
N ILE A 287 11.09 8.56 -14.58
CA ILE A 287 12.06 8.16 -15.61
C ILE A 287 13.03 7.12 -15.04
N SER A 288 13.59 7.38 -13.87
CA SER A 288 14.55 6.46 -13.22
C SER A 288 13.92 5.10 -12.92
N ALA A 289 12.67 5.07 -12.45
CA ALA A 289 11.95 3.82 -12.18
C ALA A 289 11.63 3.05 -13.48
N ARG A 290 11.21 3.75 -14.55
CA ARG A 290 11.00 3.15 -15.87
C ARG A 290 12.30 2.53 -16.39
N ASP A 291 13.40 3.28 -16.36
CA ASP A 291 14.71 2.88 -16.92
C ASP A 291 15.35 1.75 -16.09
N ALA A 292 15.05 1.69 -14.78
CA ALA A 292 15.43 0.58 -13.90
C ALA A 292 14.57 -0.69 -14.10
N GLY A 293 13.53 -0.62 -14.93
CA GLY A 293 12.70 -1.78 -15.26
C GLY A 293 11.73 -2.20 -14.15
N PHE A 294 11.30 -1.28 -13.28
CA PHE A 294 10.26 -1.60 -12.30
C PHE A 294 8.96 -1.97 -13.02
N PRO A 295 8.37 -3.15 -12.79
CA PRO A 295 7.12 -3.53 -13.43
C PRO A 295 5.92 -2.69 -12.96
N MET A 296 6.02 -2.04 -11.80
CA MET A 296 4.97 -1.19 -11.24
C MET A 296 5.56 0.00 -10.50
N ILE A 297 4.95 1.16 -10.71
CA ILE A 297 5.20 2.39 -9.96
C ILE A 297 3.89 2.80 -9.30
N VAL A 298 3.88 2.98 -7.98
CA VAL A 298 2.72 3.49 -7.23
C VAL A 298 2.99 4.93 -6.85
N TRP A 299 2.21 5.84 -7.38
CA TRP A 299 2.23 7.24 -6.99
C TRP A 299 1.18 7.50 -5.92
N ILE A 300 1.63 7.90 -4.74
CA ILE A 300 0.77 8.36 -3.67
C ILE A 300 0.47 9.83 -3.92
N SER A 301 -0.73 10.07 -4.45
CA SER A 301 -1.34 11.40 -4.64
C SER A 301 -2.44 11.51 -3.61
N THR A 302 -2.25 12.29 -2.54
CA THR A 302 -3.19 12.31 -1.42
C THR A 302 -4.59 12.73 -1.83
N MET A 303 -4.75 13.48 -2.90
CA MET A 303 -6.03 13.96 -3.42
C MET A 303 -6.46 13.30 -4.75
N PRO A 304 -7.76 13.37 -5.10
CA PRO A 304 -8.32 12.74 -6.30
C PRO A 304 -7.70 13.22 -7.61
N TRP A 305 -7.20 12.26 -8.42
CA TRP A 305 -6.74 12.51 -9.78
C TRP A 305 -7.89 12.75 -10.76
N ILE A 306 -8.97 11.97 -10.64
CA ILE A 306 -10.15 12.01 -11.51
C ILE A 306 -11.16 13.02 -10.96
N ALA A 307 -11.21 14.18 -11.59
CA ALA A 307 -12.18 15.23 -11.27
C ALA A 307 -12.40 16.14 -12.48
N PRO A 308 -13.58 16.76 -12.65
CA PRO A 308 -13.78 17.79 -13.66
C PRO A 308 -12.88 18.99 -13.38
N ALA A 309 -12.48 19.71 -14.44
CA ALA A 309 -11.75 20.96 -14.28
C ALA A 309 -12.66 22.03 -13.66
N ALA A 310 -12.31 22.53 -12.48
CA ALA A 310 -13.08 23.52 -11.76
C ALA A 310 -12.17 24.45 -10.93
N LEU A 311 -12.34 25.75 -11.10
CA LEU A 311 -11.59 26.74 -10.35
C LEU A 311 -11.96 26.68 -8.85
N GLY A 312 -10.97 26.60 -7.99
CA GLY A 312 -11.15 26.52 -6.54
C GLY A 312 -11.40 25.10 -6.01
N ASP A 313 -11.44 24.10 -6.88
CA ASP A 313 -11.59 22.70 -6.47
C ASP A 313 -10.31 22.16 -5.81
N ASP A 314 -10.45 21.53 -4.66
CA ASP A 314 -9.35 20.91 -3.91
C ASP A 314 -9.06 19.47 -4.40
N THR A 315 -9.11 19.27 -5.71
CA THR A 315 -8.67 18.06 -6.41
C THR A 315 -7.69 18.43 -7.52
N TRP A 316 -7.21 17.45 -8.27
CA TRP A 316 -6.46 17.73 -9.49
C TRP A 316 -7.29 18.48 -10.57
N GLY A 317 -8.61 18.52 -10.42
CA GLY A 317 -9.51 19.35 -11.25
C GLY A 317 -9.23 20.85 -11.10
N GLY A 318 -8.88 21.29 -9.88
CA GLY A 318 -8.49 22.68 -9.60
C GLY A 318 -7.12 23.08 -10.15
N TYR A 319 -6.33 22.13 -10.66
CA TYR A 319 -5.01 22.33 -11.26
C TYR A 319 -4.92 21.63 -12.63
N SER A 320 -5.94 21.81 -13.43
CA SER A 320 -6.14 21.10 -14.70
C SER A 320 -5.01 21.29 -15.69
N THR A 321 -4.36 22.46 -15.72
CA THR A 321 -3.19 22.73 -16.57
C THR A 321 -1.99 21.86 -16.17
N GLU A 322 -1.66 21.79 -14.88
CA GLU A 322 -0.56 20.95 -14.39
C GLU A 322 -0.90 19.46 -14.53
N ARG A 323 -2.14 19.06 -14.26
CA ARG A 323 -2.60 17.68 -14.50
C ARG A 323 -2.40 17.25 -15.94
N THR A 324 -2.78 18.10 -16.90
CA THR A 324 -2.56 17.83 -18.33
C THR A 324 -1.07 17.80 -18.69
N GLU A 325 -0.26 18.69 -18.12
CA GLU A 325 1.20 18.66 -18.27
C GLU A 325 1.79 17.33 -17.80
N LEU A 326 1.37 16.82 -16.64
CA LEU A 326 1.82 15.54 -16.11
C LEU A 326 1.35 14.37 -16.99
N ALA A 327 0.09 14.37 -17.41
CA ALA A 327 -0.46 13.32 -18.28
C ALA A 327 0.27 13.27 -19.63
N ASN A 328 0.54 14.42 -20.24
CA ASN A 328 1.39 14.50 -21.44
C ASN A 328 2.79 13.96 -21.18
N PHE A 329 3.39 14.32 -20.05
CA PHE A 329 4.71 13.80 -19.67
C PHE A 329 4.70 12.27 -19.52
N PHE A 330 3.66 11.67 -18.91
CA PHE A 330 3.55 10.21 -18.79
C PHE A 330 3.49 9.54 -20.16
N ARG A 331 2.65 10.05 -21.06
CA ARG A 331 2.55 9.58 -22.45
C ARG A 331 3.88 9.68 -23.19
N ASP A 332 4.46 10.89 -23.23
CA ASP A 332 5.63 11.21 -24.06
C ASP A 332 6.89 10.47 -23.59
N ASN A 333 6.98 10.19 -22.29
CA ASN A 333 8.06 9.40 -21.70
C ASN A 333 7.70 7.91 -21.52
N ARG A 334 6.55 7.45 -22.04
CA ARG A 334 6.13 6.05 -21.96
C ARG A 334 6.10 5.51 -20.52
N ILE A 335 5.63 6.32 -19.58
CA ILE A 335 5.38 5.88 -18.19
C ILE A 335 4.03 5.16 -18.16
N ARG A 336 4.03 3.85 -18.40
CA ARG A 336 2.81 3.07 -18.64
C ARG A 336 2.41 2.15 -17.48
N ASN A 337 3.32 1.99 -16.51
CA ASN A 337 3.20 1.14 -15.33
C ASN A 337 2.89 1.95 -14.06
N LEU A 338 2.32 3.15 -14.23
CA LEU A 338 1.97 4.04 -13.14
C LEU A 338 0.56 3.75 -12.63
N VAL A 339 0.44 3.51 -11.33
CA VAL A 339 -0.81 3.38 -10.58
C VAL A 339 -0.90 4.52 -9.60
N VAL A 340 -2.03 5.20 -9.54
CA VAL A 340 -2.28 6.29 -8.57
C VAL A 340 -3.04 5.73 -7.38
N ALA A 341 -2.54 5.96 -6.17
CA ALA A 341 -3.25 5.70 -4.93
C ALA A 341 -3.58 7.02 -4.24
N SER A 342 -4.85 7.24 -3.91
CA SER A 342 -5.35 8.52 -3.41
C SER A 342 -6.22 8.38 -2.16
N GLY A 343 -6.21 9.44 -1.34
CA GLY A 343 -7.03 9.66 -0.15
C GLY A 343 -8.10 10.73 -0.36
N ASP A 344 -8.33 11.57 0.67
CA ASP A 344 -9.14 12.79 0.70
C ASP A 344 -10.63 12.63 0.31
N MET A 345 -10.95 11.82 -0.65
CA MET A 345 -12.31 11.67 -1.22
C MET A 345 -13.35 11.08 -0.26
N HIS A 346 -12.97 10.59 0.91
CA HIS A 346 -13.85 9.91 1.86
C HIS A 346 -14.64 8.74 1.25
N ALA A 347 -14.03 8.02 0.31
CA ALA A 347 -14.64 6.89 -0.37
C ALA A 347 -13.61 5.84 -0.79
N LEU A 348 -14.07 4.60 -0.96
CA LEU A 348 -13.39 3.59 -1.76
C LEU A 348 -13.77 3.80 -3.21
N ALA A 349 -12.81 3.78 -4.12
CA ALA A 349 -13.10 3.77 -5.55
C ALA A 349 -11.99 3.12 -6.36
N PHE A 350 -12.31 2.72 -7.58
CA PHE A 350 -11.38 2.15 -8.54
C PHE A 350 -11.67 2.65 -9.96
N ASP A 351 -10.62 3.02 -10.68
CA ASP A 351 -10.68 3.27 -12.11
C ASP A 351 -9.57 2.52 -12.84
N ASN A 352 -9.93 1.79 -13.88
CA ASN A 352 -8.99 0.97 -14.66
C ASN A 352 -8.27 1.74 -15.79
N GLY A 353 -8.36 3.06 -15.80
CA GLY A 353 -7.85 3.92 -16.86
C GLY A 353 -8.92 4.54 -17.75
N THR A 354 -10.18 4.12 -17.61
CA THR A 354 -11.29 4.59 -18.48
C THR A 354 -11.53 6.09 -18.34
N ASN A 355 -11.41 6.65 -17.12
CA ASN A 355 -11.77 8.04 -16.84
C ASN A 355 -10.56 8.89 -16.39
N SER A 356 -9.35 8.36 -16.42
CA SER A 356 -8.15 8.98 -15.83
C SER A 356 -7.20 9.61 -16.86
N ASP A 357 -7.49 9.53 -18.14
CA ASP A 357 -6.63 10.03 -19.21
C ASP A 357 -6.86 11.52 -19.46
N TYR A 358 -5.92 12.34 -19.01
CA TYR A 358 -5.94 13.79 -19.18
C TYR A 358 -4.86 14.31 -20.13
N ALA A 359 -4.19 13.41 -20.88
CA ALA A 359 -3.24 13.83 -21.90
C ALA A 359 -3.98 14.48 -23.09
N THR A 360 -3.36 15.50 -23.67
CA THR A 360 -3.88 16.15 -24.87
C THR A 360 -3.94 15.13 -26.01
N GLY A 361 -5.13 14.82 -26.47
CA GLY A 361 -5.36 13.77 -27.48
C GLY A 361 -5.31 12.34 -26.93
N GLY A 362 -5.25 12.18 -25.61
CA GLY A 362 -5.23 10.88 -24.93
C GLY A 362 -3.86 10.19 -24.91
N GLY A 363 -3.81 8.96 -24.45
CA GLY A 363 -2.65 8.07 -24.46
C GLY A 363 -1.88 7.95 -23.13
N ALA A 364 -2.48 8.41 -22.02
CA ALA A 364 -1.95 8.24 -20.67
C ALA A 364 -3.04 7.79 -19.67
N PRO A 365 -3.78 6.71 -19.94
CA PRO A 365 -4.72 6.17 -18.96
C PRO A 365 -3.95 5.63 -17.75
N LEU A 366 -4.46 5.88 -16.52
CA LEU A 366 -3.87 5.43 -15.27
C LEU A 366 -4.87 4.58 -14.49
N THR A 367 -4.40 3.48 -13.91
CA THR A 367 -5.16 2.81 -12.85
C THR A 367 -5.18 3.68 -11.61
N VAL A 368 -6.36 3.96 -11.06
CA VAL A 368 -6.55 4.82 -9.87
C VAL A 368 -7.25 4.03 -8.76
N LEU A 369 -6.65 4.04 -7.58
CA LEU A 369 -7.14 3.40 -6.36
C LEU A 369 -7.47 4.49 -5.35
N HIS A 370 -8.68 4.48 -4.77
CA HIS A 370 -9.03 5.32 -3.64
C HIS A 370 -9.29 4.48 -2.40
N SER A 371 -8.72 4.91 -1.27
CA SER A 371 -8.83 4.21 0.02
C SER A 371 -9.04 5.19 1.16
N ALA A 372 -10.26 5.67 1.29
CA ALA A 372 -10.76 6.57 2.31
C ALA A 372 -12.23 6.22 2.64
N ALA A 373 -12.80 6.55 3.76
CA ALA A 373 -12.19 7.18 4.90
C ALA A 373 -12.01 6.17 6.03
N LEU A 374 -10.93 6.28 6.79
CA LEU A 374 -10.73 5.44 7.99
C LEU A 374 -11.85 5.70 9.00
N THR A 375 -12.00 6.92 9.48
CA THR A 375 -13.02 7.26 10.49
C THR A 375 -13.87 8.48 10.13
N SER A 376 -13.38 9.39 9.28
CA SER A 376 -14.06 10.63 8.90
C SER A 376 -14.79 10.45 7.57
N GLY A 377 -16.09 10.14 7.60
CA GLY A 377 -16.90 9.97 6.39
C GLY A 377 -17.23 11.29 5.70
N GLY A 378 -17.50 11.25 4.41
CA GLY A 378 -17.84 12.41 3.59
C GLY A 378 -18.50 12.03 2.27
N ALA A 379 -18.60 13.00 1.36
CA ALA A 379 -19.12 12.81 0.01
C ALA A 379 -18.02 12.38 -0.96
N ILE A 380 -18.40 11.69 -2.03
CA ILE A 380 -17.49 11.35 -3.13
C ILE A 380 -17.06 12.64 -3.83
N LYS A 381 -15.74 12.84 -3.96
CA LYS A 381 -15.16 13.92 -4.76
C LYS A 381 -14.72 13.36 -6.13
N GLY A 382 -14.99 14.09 -7.22
CA GLY A 382 -14.57 13.69 -8.56
C GLY A 382 -15.34 12.50 -9.14
N GLY A 383 -14.71 11.76 -10.04
CA GLY A 383 -15.32 10.68 -10.83
C GLY A 383 -15.74 11.10 -12.22
N PRO A 384 -16.37 10.21 -13.00
CA PRO A 384 -16.78 8.85 -12.63
C PRO A 384 -15.61 7.88 -12.43
N TYR A 385 -15.86 6.74 -11.79
CA TYR A 385 -14.89 5.66 -11.54
C TYR A 385 -15.42 4.35 -12.14
N SER A 386 -14.64 3.66 -12.95
CA SER A 386 -15.09 2.47 -13.72
C SER A 386 -15.50 1.28 -12.84
N GLY A 387 -14.83 1.07 -11.72
CA GLY A 387 -15.18 0.04 -10.70
C GLY A 387 -16.19 0.53 -9.65
N GLY A 388 -16.69 1.78 -9.82
CA GLY A 388 -17.58 2.42 -8.86
C GLY A 388 -16.88 3.14 -7.72
N ALA A 389 -17.69 3.82 -6.90
CA ALA A 389 -17.24 4.53 -5.71
C ALA A 389 -18.23 4.32 -4.54
N PHE A 390 -17.71 4.11 -3.33
CA PHE A 390 -18.47 3.79 -2.13
C PHE A 390 -18.07 4.77 -1.01
N SER A 391 -18.92 5.74 -0.73
CA SER A 391 -18.70 6.74 0.33
C SER A 391 -18.92 6.16 1.72
N GLY A 392 -18.39 6.84 2.72
CA GLY A 392 -18.59 6.53 4.13
C GLY A 392 -17.29 6.42 4.92
N SER A 393 -17.40 5.97 6.16
CA SER A 393 -16.26 5.73 7.05
C SER A 393 -16.05 4.23 7.30
N GLN A 394 -15.05 3.91 8.11
CA GLN A 394 -14.65 2.53 8.44
C GLN A 394 -14.17 1.75 7.20
N GLN A 395 -13.49 2.46 6.29
CA GLN A 395 -13.05 1.92 5.00
C GLN A 395 -11.52 1.96 4.90
N TYR A 396 -10.95 0.96 4.21
CA TYR A 396 -9.53 0.86 3.87
C TYR A 396 -9.36 0.04 2.60
N GLY A 397 -8.21 0.21 1.95
CA GLY A 397 -7.84 -0.58 0.76
C GLY A 397 -6.72 -1.56 1.08
N ILE A 398 -6.74 -2.71 0.41
CA ILE A 398 -5.63 -3.67 0.38
C ILE A 398 -5.19 -3.83 -1.06
N LEU A 399 -3.93 -3.58 -1.34
CA LEU A 399 -3.28 -3.93 -2.60
C LEU A 399 -2.46 -5.19 -2.38
N GLU A 400 -2.82 -6.25 -3.06
CA GLU A 400 -2.04 -7.47 -3.17
C GLU A 400 -1.25 -7.43 -4.47
N VAL A 401 0.04 -7.62 -4.38
CA VAL A 401 0.96 -7.71 -5.51
C VAL A 401 1.43 -9.14 -5.62
N TYR A 402 1.24 -9.74 -6.78
CA TYR A 402 1.70 -11.08 -7.13
C TYR A 402 2.81 -10.95 -8.17
N ASP A 403 4.04 -11.20 -7.72
CA ASP A 403 5.25 -11.06 -8.53
C ASP A 403 5.90 -12.42 -8.74
N ASN A 404 5.85 -12.91 -9.96
CA ASN A 404 6.48 -14.18 -10.39
C ASN A 404 7.82 -13.98 -11.13
N GLY A 405 8.38 -12.75 -11.14
CA GLY A 405 9.68 -12.44 -11.72
C GLY A 405 9.68 -12.05 -13.20
N GLY A 406 8.54 -12.09 -13.89
CA GLY A 406 8.40 -11.66 -15.28
C GLY A 406 8.42 -10.12 -15.45
N ASP A 407 8.12 -9.66 -16.67
CA ASP A 407 8.08 -8.22 -17.01
C ASP A 407 6.87 -7.48 -16.42
N SER A 408 5.96 -8.22 -15.79
CA SER A 408 4.73 -7.71 -15.18
C SER A 408 4.54 -8.22 -13.77
N VAL A 409 3.69 -7.51 -13.01
CA VAL A 409 3.10 -7.97 -11.76
C VAL A 409 1.59 -8.01 -11.91
N ALA A 410 0.95 -9.04 -11.37
CA ALA A 410 -0.49 -9.09 -11.22
C ALA A 410 -0.88 -8.45 -9.89
N CYS A 411 -1.98 -7.73 -9.87
CA CYS A 411 -2.45 -7.01 -8.70
C CYS A 411 -3.92 -7.28 -8.43
N ARG A 412 -4.27 -7.32 -7.15
CA ARG A 412 -5.67 -7.31 -6.71
C ARG A 412 -5.87 -6.17 -5.72
N PHE A 413 -6.79 -5.28 -6.01
CA PHE A 413 -7.22 -4.25 -5.09
C PHE A 413 -8.52 -4.65 -4.41
N LEU A 414 -8.54 -4.62 -3.09
CA LEU A 414 -9.69 -4.92 -2.25
C LEU A 414 -10.08 -3.65 -1.49
N GLY A 415 -11.28 -3.13 -1.76
CA GLY A 415 -11.88 -2.09 -0.96
C GLY A 415 -12.72 -2.72 0.16
N MET A 416 -12.33 -2.47 1.41
CA MET A 416 -12.89 -3.09 2.60
C MET A 416 -13.68 -2.08 3.44
N LYS A 417 -14.80 -2.51 4.02
CA LYS A 417 -15.58 -1.73 4.99
C LYS A 417 -15.91 -2.57 6.22
N VAL A 418 -15.55 -2.09 7.39
CA VAL A 418 -15.76 -2.81 8.66
C VAL A 418 -17.26 -3.03 8.89
N GLY A 419 -17.62 -4.26 9.23
CA GLY A 419 -19.01 -4.68 9.44
C GLY A 419 -19.82 -4.95 8.17
N GLU A 420 -19.34 -4.54 6.99
CA GLU A 420 -20.00 -4.78 5.71
C GLU A 420 -19.18 -5.64 4.75
N GLY A 421 -17.92 -5.92 5.10
CA GLY A 421 -17.01 -6.74 4.30
C GLY A 421 -16.46 -6.02 3.08
N ARG A 422 -16.21 -6.78 2.02
CA ARG A 422 -15.59 -6.32 0.79
C ARG A 422 -16.59 -5.55 -0.07
N LYS A 423 -16.21 -4.34 -0.50
CA LYS A 423 -17.00 -3.46 -1.38
C LYS A 423 -16.48 -3.44 -2.81
N LEU A 424 -15.15 -3.56 -2.97
CA LEU A 424 -14.48 -3.61 -4.27
C LEU A 424 -13.57 -4.82 -4.34
N THR A 425 -13.50 -5.43 -5.53
CA THR A 425 -12.48 -6.42 -5.89
C THR A 425 -12.12 -6.19 -7.34
N GLU A 426 -10.93 -5.63 -7.55
CA GLU A 426 -10.45 -5.30 -8.87
C GLU A 426 -9.12 -5.99 -9.12
N ILE A 427 -8.98 -6.58 -10.30
CA ILE A 427 -7.77 -7.28 -10.73
C ILE A 427 -7.20 -6.52 -11.92
N PHE A 428 -5.92 -6.24 -11.87
CA PHE A 428 -5.21 -5.56 -12.94
C PHE A 428 -3.76 -6.06 -13.00
N SER A 429 -3.08 -5.75 -14.09
CA SER A 429 -1.65 -6.01 -14.22
C SER A 429 -0.91 -4.70 -14.51
N SER A 430 0.36 -4.66 -14.12
CA SER A 430 1.27 -3.56 -14.42
C SER A 430 2.55 -4.10 -15.01
N SER A 431 3.06 -3.47 -16.07
CA SER A 431 4.30 -3.90 -16.75
C SER A 431 5.08 -2.73 -17.34
N THR A 432 6.39 -2.90 -17.49
CA THR A 432 7.28 -1.90 -18.12
C THR A 432 6.94 -1.65 -19.59
N GLN A 433 6.40 -2.64 -20.27
CA GLN A 433 5.99 -2.54 -21.68
C GLN A 433 4.72 -1.69 -21.85
N GLY A 434 4.12 -1.32 -20.74
CA GLY A 434 2.80 -0.73 -20.67
C GLY A 434 1.72 -1.80 -20.80
N ALA A 435 0.45 -1.40 -20.67
CA ALA A 435 -0.60 -2.11 -21.34
C ALA A 435 -0.23 -2.04 -22.82
N GLY A 436 0.45 -3.05 -23.33
CA GLY A 436 0.74 -3.17 -24.75
C GLY A 436 -0.57 -2.97 -25.47
N ALA A 437 -0.56 -2.34 -26.64
CA ALA A 437 -1.71 -2.27 -27.51
C ALA A 437 -2.18 -3.70 -27.82
N GLY A 438 -3.01 -4.20 -26.97
CA GLY A 438 -3.62 -5.51 -26.88
C GLY A 438 -4.21 -5.57 -25.49
N ASN A 439 -5.49 -5.21 -25.35
CA ASN A 439 -6.25 -5.51 -24.14
C ASN A 439 -6.20 -7.04 -23.95
N SER A 440 -5.20 -7.52 -23.20
CA SER A 440 -5.26 -8.89 -22.71
C SER A 440 -6.26 -8.86 -21.56
N ILE A 441 -7.35 -9.53 -21.70
CA ILE A 441 -8.22 -9.87 -20.57
C ILE A 441 -7.40 -10.82 -19.71
N VAL A 442 -6.95 -10.33 -18.54
CA VAL A 442 -6.15 -11.12 -17.61
C VAL A 442 -6.97 -12.30 -17.05
N ASN A 443 -8.28 -12.09 -16.89
CA ASN A 443 -9.23 -13.10 -16.44
C ASN A 443 -10.66 -12.77 -16.90
N ILE A 444 -11.38 -13.82 -17.34
CA ILE A 444 -12.85 -13.85 -17.42
C ILE A 444 -13.31 -14.88 -16.38
N SER A 445 -14.23 -14.49 -15.49
CA SER A 445 -14.78 -15.37 -14.47
C SER A 445 -16.30 -15.28 -14.45
N THR A 446 -16.97 -16.43 -14.52
CA THR A 446 -18.43 -16.52 -14.53
C THR A 446 -18.88 -17.63 -13.60
N LEU A 447 -19.63 -17.29 -12.56
CA LEU A 447 -20.31 -18.25 -11.69
C LEU A 447 -21.74 -18.42 -12.19
N ALA A 448 -22.11 -19.62 -12.63
CA ALA A 448 -23.44 -19.91 -13.16
C ALA A 448 -23.82 -21.37 -12.98
N ARG A 449 -25.10 -21.68 -13.15
CA ARG A 449 -25.59 -23.06 -13.23
C ARG A 449 -25.32 -23.64 -14.61
N ALA A 450 -24.78 -24.84 -14.67
CA ALA A 450 -24.57 -25.58 -15.92
C ALA A 450 -25.26 -26.96 -15.84
N GLY A 451 -25.82 -27.38 -16.95
CA GLY A 451 -26.46 -28.69 -17.14
C GLY A 451 -25.92 -29.42 -18.36
N SER A 452 -26.72 -30.25 -18.96
CA SER A 452 -26.40 -30.98 -20.21
C SER A 452 -27.13 -30.37 -21.41
N GLY A 453 -26.64 -30.66 -22.62
CA GLY A 453 -27.29 -30.20 -23.86
C GLY A 453 -27.37 -28.68 -23.98
N ALA A 454 -28.56 -28.12 -24.09
CA ALA A 454 -28.83 -26.69 -24.25
C ALA A 454 -28.55 -25.88 -22.97
N ASP A 455 -28.48 -26.53 -21.80
CA ASP A 455 -28.20 -25.89 -20.51
C ASP A 455 -26.69 -25.82 -20.21
N ALA A 456 -25.84 -25.99 -21.22
CA ALA A 456 -24.39 -25.82 -21.08
C ALA A 456 -24.06 -24.36 -20.78
N LEU A 457 -23.20 -24.13 -19.75
CA LEU A 457 -22.61 -22.80 -19.57
C LEU A 457 -21.64 -22.54 -20.72
N THR A 458 -21.87 -21.48 -21.46
CA THR A 458 -21.05 -21.13 -22.64
C THR A 458 -20.51 -19.69 -22.47
N SER A 459 -19.20 -19.53 -22.69
CA SER A 459 -18.53 -18.23 -22.71
C SER A 459 -17.62 -18.13 -23.93
N GLY A 460 -17.40 -16.93 -24.45
CA GLY A 460 -16.50 -16.66 -25.56
C GLY A 460 -15.36 -15.74 -25.16
N PHE A 461 -14.19 -15.93 -25.78
CA PHE A 461 -13.08 -15.01 -25.69
C PHE A 461 -12.36 -14.88 -27.03
N VAL A 462 -11.61 -13.80 -27.21
CA VAL A 462 -10.85 -13.51 -28.42
C VAL A 462 -9.38 -13.30 -28.07
N ILE A 463 -8.50 -14.00 -28.77
CA ILE A 463 -7.06 -13.76 -28.75
C ILE A 463 -6.75 -12.84 -29.93
N SER A 464 -6.27 -11.63 -29.63
CA SER A 464 -5.87 -10.63 -30.62
C SER A 464 -4.35 -10.57 -30.78
N GLY A 465 -3.88 -9.97 -31.87
CA GLY A 465 -2.45 -9.84 -32.17
C GLY A 465 -1.95 -10.86 -33.19
N SER A 466 -0.64 -11.14 -33.21
CA SER A 466 0.01 -12.01 -34.19
C SER A 466 0.76 -13.18 -33.58
N GLN A 467 0.73 -13.33 -32.25
CA GLN A 467 1.44 -14.38 -31.52
C GLN A 467 0.46 -15.27 -30.78
N ASP A 468 0.84 -16.54 -30.62
CA ASP A 468 0.13 -17.48 -29.75
C ASP A 468 0.12 -16.99 -28.32
N ARG A 469 -1.00 -17.25 -27.61
CA ARG A 469 -1.15 -16.95 -26.19
C ARG A 469 -1.33 -18.24 -25.39
N SER A 470 -0.64 -18.31 -24.27
CA SER A 470 -0.86 -19.37 -23.28
C SER A 470 -2.04 -18.97 -22.39
N VAL A 471 -3.07 -19.81 -22.34
CA VAL A 471 -4.26 -19.56 -21.52
C VAL A 471 -4.51 -20.72 -20.57
N LEU A 472 -4.89 -20.40 -19.33
CA LEU A 472 -5.45 -21.35 -18.38
C LEU A 472 -6.97 -21.21 -18.40
N ILE A 473 -7.66 -22.33 -18.58
CA ILE A 473 -9.12 -22.38 -18.56
C ILE A 473 -9.54 -23.38 -17.49
N ARG A 474 -10.46 -22.98 -16.59
CA ARG A 474 -10.92 -23.82 -15.48
C ARG A 474 -12.44 -23.86 -15.42
N ALA A 475 -12.99 -25.03 -15.08
CA ALA A 475 -14.38 -25.23 -14.70
C ALA A 475 -14.41 -25.86 -13.31
N ILE A 476 -14.68 -25.04 -12.31
CA ILE A 476 -14.66 -25.44 -10.90
C ILE A 476 -16.07 -25.78 -10.47
N GLY A 477 -16.27 -26.98 -9.98
CA GLY A 477 -17.54 -27.48 -9.45
C GLY A 477 -17.38 -27.99 -8.01
N PRO A 478 -16.84 -29.19 -7.78
CA PRO A 478 -16.74 -29.79 -6.45
C PRO A 478 -16.04 -28.91 -5.40
N THR A 479 -14.92 -28.26 -5.80
CA THR A 479 -14.15 -27.39 -4.90
C THR A 479 -14.94 -26.17 -4.40
N LEU A 480 -16.00 -25.74 -5.11
CA LEU A 480 -16.85 -24.62 -4.66
C LEU A 480 -17.60 -24.93 -3.34
N SER A 481 -17.77 -26.20 -2.98
CA SER A 481 -18.35 -26.58 -1.69
C SER A 481 -17.56 -26.03 -0.50
N ALA A 482 -16.23 -25.95 -0.63
CA ALA A 482 -15.37 -25.36 0.39
C ALA A 482 -15.57 -23.84 0.57
N PHE A 483 -16.23 -23.19 -0.40
CA PHE A 483 -16.59 -21.76 -0.37
C PHE A 483 -18.07 -21.54 -0.06
N GLY A 484 -18.77 -22.58 0.42
CA GLY A 484 -20.17 -22.46 0.88
C GLY A 484 -21.22 -22.58 -0.23
N VAL A 485 -20.84 -23.02 -1.43
CA VAL A 485 -21.80 -23.29 -2.52
C VAL A 485 -22.39 -24.70 -2.30
N SER A 486 -23.70 -24.80 -2.09
CA SER A 486 -24.37 -26.05 -1.73
C SER A 486 -24.82 -26.90 -2.93
N ASP A 487 -24.99 -26.29 -4.11
CA ASP A 487 -25.52 -26.92 -5.32
C ASP A 487 -24.46 -26.90 -6.43
N VAL A 488 -23.32 -27.55 -6.17
CA VAL A 488 -22.16 -27.54 -7.08
C VAL A 488 -22.35 -28.54 -8.22
N LEU A 489 -21.79 -28.22 -9.38
CA LEU A 489 -21.67 -29.14 -10.51
C LEU A 489 -20.67 -30.26 -10.16
N ALA A 490 -21.17 -31.46 -9.88
CA ALA A 490 -20.34 -32.56 -9.37
C ALA A 490 -19.29 -33.08 -10.39
N PHE A 491 -19.61 -33.04 -11.69
CA PHE A 491 -18.75 -33.54 -12.77
C PHE A 491 -18.70 -32.52 -13.93
N PRO A 492 -17.96 -31.42 -13.83
CA PRO A 492 -17.79 -30.48 -14.93
C PRO A 492 -17.00 -31.10 -16.08
N VAL A 493 -17.55 -31.02 -17.28
CA VAL A 493 -16.86 -31.33 -18.53
C VAL A 493 -16.54 -30.03 -19.22
N LEU A 494 -15.28 -29.68 -19.24
CA LEU A 494 -14.76 -28.48 -19.90
C LEU A 494 -14.41 -28.81 -21.36
N SER A 495 -14.92 -28.02 -22.30
CA SER A 495 -14.60 -28.12 -23.73
C SER A 495 -14.28 -26.77 -24.32
N VAL A 496 -13.23 -26.68 -25.12
CA VAL A 496 -12.78 -25.45 -25.80
C VAL A 496 -12.91 -25.64 -27.30
N PHE A 497 -13.53 -24.71 -27.99
CA PHE A 497 -13.76 -24.73 -29.41
C PHE A 497 -13.17 -23.48 -30.10
N GLN A 498 -12.70 -23.69 -31.33
CA GLN A 498 -12.44 -22.60 -32.28
C GLN A 498 -13.44 -22.76 -33.43
N SER A 499 -14.41 -21.85 -33.53
CA SER A 499 -15.62 -22.07 -34.32
C SER A 499 -16.30 -23.39 -33.90
N ASP A 500 -16.52 -24.31 -34.84
CA ASP A 500 -17.11 -25.63 -34.55
C ASP A 500 -16.08 -26.74 -34.25
N ARG A 501 -14.77 -26.42 -34.31
CA ARG A 501 -13.70 -27.40 -34.09
C ARG A 501 -13.38 -27.49 -32.60
N LEU A 502 -13.52 -28.67 -32.02
CA LEU A 502 -13.03 -29.00 -30.68
C LEU A 502 -11.50 -28.85 -30.63
N VAL A 503 -10.99 -28.01 -29.76
CA VAL A 503 -9.56 -27.77 -29.53
C VAL A 503 -9.06 -28.59 -28.35
N ALA A 504 -9.83 -28.60 -27.26
CA ALA A 504 -9.46 -29.36 -26.04
C ALA A 504 -10.71 -29.77 -25.25
N THR A 505 -10.59 -30.82 -24.46
CA THR A 505 -11.57 -31.19 -23.44
C THR A 505 -10.84 -31.68 -22.20
N ASN A 506 -11.40 -31.43 -21.01
CA ASN A 506 -10.87 -31.91 -19.75
C ASN A 506 -12.03 -32.22 -18.77
N LEU A 507 -11.83 -33.27 -17.96
CA LEU A 507 -12.79 -33.77 -16.96
C LEU A 507 -12.19 -33.87 -15.55
N ALA A 508 -10.85 -33.70 -15.42
CA ALA A 508 -10.16 -33.76 -14.15
C ALA A 508 -8.86 -32.96 -14.25
N TRP A 509 -8.69 -31.98 -13.39
CA TRP A 509 -7.55 -31.05 -13.41
C TRP A 509 -6.21 -31.73 -13.01
N GLY A 510 -6.27 -32.73 -12.13
CA GLY A 510 -5.08 -33.38 -11.57
C GLY A 510 -4.32 -34.26 -12.59
N GLY A 511 -4.87 -34.41 -13.81
CA GLY A 511 -4.23 -35.22 -14.88
C GLY A 511 -4.09 -36.68 -14.53
N THR A 512 -3.10 -37.34 -15.15
CA THR A 512 -2.86 -38.77 -15.00
C THR A 512 -1.76 -39.12 -13.99
N ASP A 513 -0.97 -38.13 -13.54
CA ASP A 513 0.14 -38.34 -12.61
C ASP A 513 0.44 -37.04 -11.81
N ASP A 514 1.28 -37.18 -10.79
CA ASP A 514 1.65 -36.06 -9.89
C ASP A 514 2.39 -34.94 -10.62
N ALA A 515 3.18 -35.24 -11.64
CA ALA A 515 3.92 -34.22 -12.39
C ALA A 515 2.98 -33.33 -13.21
N ALA A 516 1.91 -33.90 -13.80
CA ALA A 516 0.87 -33.14 -14.50
C ALA A 516 0.09 -32.24 -13.53
N ALA A 517 -0.26 -32.76 -12.34
CA ALA A 517 -0.93 -31.98 -11.30
C ALA A 517 -0.05 -30.82 -10.80
N ASP A 518 1.24 -31.07 -10.57
CA ASP A 518 2.17 -30.03 -10.09
C ASP A 518 2.41 -28.93 -11.16
N ALA A 519 2.47 -29.33 -12.45
CA ALA A 519 2.51 -28.37 -13.56
C ALA A 519 1.25 -27.49 -13.62
N MET A 520 0.08 -28.07 -13.35
CA MET A 520 -1.20 -27.35 -13.31
C MET A 520 -1.26 -26.41 -12.10
N ILE A 521 -0.78 -26.83 -10.91
CA ILE A 521 -0.63 -25.95 -9.74
C ILE A 521 0.27 -24.76 -10.08
N GLY A 522 1.39 -25.00 -10.74
CA GLY A 522 2.27 -23.92 -11.23
C GLY A 522 1.55 -22.97 -12.20
N ALA A 523 0.61 -23.44 -13.01
CA ALA A 523 -0.22 -22.59 -13.86
C ALA A 523 -1.24 -21.77 -13.05
N PHE A 524 -1.84 -22.38 -12.01
CA PHE A 524 -2.73 -21.63 -11.09
C PHE A 524 -1.99 -20.48 -10.40
N ASP A 525 -0.78 -20.73 -9.92
CA ASP A 525 0.06 -19.73 -9.27
C ASP A 525 0.42 -18.58 -10.23
N ARG A 526 0.83 -18.89 -11.46
CA ARG A 526 1.11 -17.87 -12.49
C ARG A 526 -0.13 -17.05 -12.86
N ALA A 527 -1.30 -17.68 -12.89
CA ALA A 527 -2.56 -17.01 -13.18
C ALA A 527 -3.09 -16.16 -11.99
N GLY A 528 -2.52 -16.29 -10.79
CA GLY A 528 -3.11 -15.75 -9.57
C GLY A 528 -4.43 -16.42 -9.19
N ALA A 529 -4.69 -17.62 -9.69
CA ALA A 529 -5.89 -18.39 -9.43
C ALA A 529 -5.76 -19.19 -8.13
N PHE A 530 -6.83 -19.34 -7.35
CA PHE A 530 -6.76 -20.19 -6.15
C PHE A 530 -6.41 -21.63 -6.52
N ARG A 531 -5.60 -22.27 -5.68
CA ARG A 531 -5.19 -23.68 -5.90
C ARG A 531 -6.35 -24.64 -5.64
N LEU A 532 -6.46 -25.66 -6.49
CA LEU A 532 -7.26 -26.83 -6.22
C LEU A 532 -6.39 -27.79 -5.40
N LEU A 533 -6.84 -28.15 -4.19
CA LEU A 533 -6.02 -28.92 -3.25
C LEU A 533 -6.21 -30.43 -3.38
N ASP A 534 -7.39 -30.89 -3.82
CA ASP A 534 -7.70 -32.29 -4.03
C ASP A 534 -7.43 -32.68 -5.48
N LYS A 535 -6.29 -33.36 -5.72
CA LYS A 535 -5.88 -33.84 -7.04
C LYS A 535 -6.86 -34.86 -7.65
N SER A 536 -7.68 -35.50 -6.83
CA SER A 536 -8.72 -36.46 -7.26
C SER A 536 -10.06 -35.81 -7.55
N SER A 537 -10.19 -34.52 -7.31
CA SER A 537 -11.41 -33.76 -7.58
C SER A 537 -11.78 -33.77 -9.06
N SER A 538 -13.09 -33.84 -9.34
CA SER A 538 -13.61 -33.75 -10.71
C SER A 538 -13.63 -32.34 -11.28
N ASP A 539 -13.06 -31.32 -10.59
CA ASP A 539 -12.86 -30.01 -11.20
C ASP A 539 -12.03 -30.14 -12.48
N ALA A 540 -12.33 -29.36 -13.50
CA ALA A 540 -11.62 -29.43 -14.77
C ALA A 540 -10.73 -28.21 -15.00
N ALA A 541 -9.52 -28.42 -15.55
CA ALA A 541 -8.63 -27.35 -15.94
C ALA A 541 -7.72 -27.77 -17.10
N VAL A 542 -7.37 -26.81 -17.96
CA VAL A 542 -6.47 -27.02 -19.09
C VAL A 542 -5.62 -25.78 -19.34
N VAL A 543 -4.36 -26.01 -19.69
CA VAL A 543 -3.45 -24.94 -20.20
C VAL A 543 -3.27 -25.19 -21.69
N LEU A 544 -3.52 -24.16 -22.50
CA LEU A 544 -3.45 -24.23 -23.97
C LEU A 544 -2.61 -23.08 -24.52
N SER A 545 -1.78 -23.35 -25.51
CA SER A 545 -1.21 -22.31 -26.37
C SER A 545 -2.12 -22.16 -27.59
N LEU A 546 -2.75 -21.00 -27.75
CA LEU A 546 -3.76 -20.75 -28.75
C LEU A 546 -3.34 -19.61 -29.68
N PRO A 547 -3.43 -19.77 -31.01
CA PRO A 547 -3.20 -18.69 -31.97
C PRO A 547 -4.29 -17.61 -31.87
N PRO A 548 -4.05 -16.41 -32.45
CA PRO A 548 -5.08 -15.38 -32.59
C PRO A 548 -6.34 -15.94 -33.24
N GLY A 549 -7.50 -15.59 -32.63
CA GLY A 549 -8.79 -16.08 -33.10
C GLY A 549 -9.89 -16.00 -32.03
N SER A 550 -11.11 -16.36 -32.42
CA SER A 550 -12.26 -16.41 -31.51
C SER A 550 -12.44 -17.84 -30.98
N TYR A 551 -12.66 -17.96 -29.69
CA TYR A 551 -12.81 -19.22 -28.98
C TYR A 551 -14.09 -19.25 -28.18
N THR A 552 -14.67 -20.43 -28.05
CA THR A 552 -15.84 -20.69 -27.21
C THR A 552 -15.46 -21.76 -26.17
N VAL A 553 -15.78 -21.50 -24.92
CA VAL A 553 -15.66 -22.48 -23.82
C VAL A 553 -17.05 -22.93 -23.42
N GLN A 554 -17.23 -24.24 -23.32
CA GLN A 554 -18.46 -24.83 -22.79
C GLN A 554 -18.15 -25.66 -21.54
N VAL A 555 -19.00 -25.52 -20.51
CA VAL A 555 -19.02 -26.40 -19.34
C VAL A 555 -20.36 -27.13 -19.31
N LYS A 556 -20.29 -28.45 -19.29
CA LYS A 556 -21.46 -29.35 -19.23
C LYS A 556 -21.38 -30.24 -18.00
N SER A 557 -22.55 -30.73 -17.58
CA SER A 557 -22.61 -31.81 -16.59
C SER A 557 -22.23 -33.16 -17.24
N GLY A 558 -21.24 -33.85 -16.66
CA GLY A 558 -20.82 -35.18 -17.11
C GLY A 558 -21.78 -36.29 -16.69
N ASN A 559 -22.65 -36.05 -15.71
CA ASN A 559 -23.64 -37.02 -15.21
C ASN A 559 -25.10 -36.62 -15.44
N ALA A 560 -25.33 -35.60 -16.27
CA ALA A 560 -26.61 -35.00 -16.57
C ALA A 560 -27.36 -34.29 -15.38
N VAL A 561 -26.74 -34.26 -14.20
CA VAL A 561 -27.28 -33.51 -13.05
C VAL A 561 -26.74 -32.07 -13.11
N PRO A 562 -27.60 -31.05 -13.24
CA PRO A 562 -27.13 -29.68 -13.30
C PRO A 562 -26.66 -29.18 -11.95
N GLY A 563 -25.70 -28.24 -11.92
CA GLY A 563 -25.16 -27.64 -10.70
C GLY A 563 -24.40 -26.35 -10.98
N THR A 564 -24.02 -25.66 -9.94
CA THR A 564 -23.27 -24.41 -10.00
C THR A 564 -21.80 -24.67 -10.31
N THR A 565 -21.25 -23.98 -11.27
CA THR A 565 -19.82 -24.06 -11.68
C THR A 565 -19.25 -22.65 -11.86
N LEU A 566 -17.97 -22.50 -11.54
CA LEU A 566 -17.18 -21.31 -11.82
C LEU A 566 -16.32 -21.59 -13.06
N LEU A 567 -16.64 -20.91 -14.15
CA LEU A 567 -15.83 -20.93 -15.38
C LEU A 567 -14.88 -19.74 -15.36
N GLU A 568 -13.59 -20.01 -15.54
CA GLU A 568 -12.54 -18.99 -15.57
C GLU A 568 -11.62 -19.19 -16.77
N VAL A 569 -11.21 -18.10 -17.39
CA VAL A 569 -10.21 -18.04 -18.46
C VAL A 569 -9.17 -17.01 -18.07
N TYR A 570 -7.91 -17.42 -17.98
CA TYR A 570 -6.77 -16.56 -17.64
C TYR A 570 -5.79 -16.50 -18.81
N ASP A 571 -5.29 -15.32 -19.13
CA ASP A 571 -4.07 -15.15 -19.94
C ASP A 571 -2.86 -15.47 -19.06
N LEU A 572 -2.06 -16.44 -19.45
CA LEU A 572 -0.83 -16.80 -18.74
C LEU A 572 0.33 -16.01 -19.33
N PRO A 573 1.13 -15.35 -18.47
CA PRO A 573 2.31 -14.62 -18.90
C PRO A 573 3.42 -15.55 -19.45
#